data_4993aac64e8ec1c5e36fe1924c31a3ee
#
_entry.id   4993aac64e8ec1c5e36fe1924c31a3ee
#
_cell.length_a   1.000
_cell.length_b   1.000
_cell.length_c   1.000
_cell.angle_alpha   90.00
_cell.angle_beta   90.00
_cell.angle_gamma   90.00
#
_symmetry.space_group_name_H-M   'P 1'
#
loop_
_entity.id
_entity.type
_entity.pdbx_description
1 polymer ?
#
loop_
_entity_poly.entity_id
_entity_poly.type
_entity_poly.pdbx_seq_one_letter_code
_entity_poly.pdbx_strand_id
1 'polypeptide(L)'
;MQKAKEEGTVFDDKTVITDGEKNKITIPKGFKIATESGDTVQQGIVIEDVSASTDTAVQGSQYVWIPVGTFTKDDGSTSKEIKLGRYTFSTTDGTTTEPLQYAEDYAGEPVAIASYYTEATEYDAGNESQRLDGRNATAKNLEEFINSTKPIEEGGNGGYYIGRYEASYASGATSTSEVGDYANCKAASKVSTSFSDSSMSYNAGTLWNWITQPAASKVAINTYEESDSVKSDLMNSYAWDTAIVYIQEASTPNYANATSKHNSLSNTGKLDPDVPTLKDEVCKINDMASNVREWTTEHSSRTISSNATPCVGRGGDYYYSLYCTATRNLGYATDSSDYLGFRLSLYL
;
A
#
# COMPACT_ATOMS: atom_id res chain seq x y z
N MET A 1 17.50 10.14 -14.59
CA MET A 1 17.16 8.92 -13.84
C MET A 1 18.17 7.80 -14.10
N GLN A 2 18.39 7.37 -15.35
CA GLN A 2 19.25 6.22 -15.70
C GLN A 2 20.65 6.27 -15.05
N LYS A 3 21.35 7.40 -15.18
CA LYS A 3 22.68 7.61 -14.58
C LYS A 3 22.65 7.42 -13.04
N ALA A 4 21.65 8.01 -12.36
CA ALA A 4 21.54 7.88 -10.89
C ALA A 4 21.27 6.43 -10.47
N LYS A 5 20.51 5.67 -11.26
CA LYS A 5 20.27 4.24 -11.05
C LYS A 5 21.56 3.43 -11.20
N GLU A 6 22.32 3.65 -12.28
CA GLU A 6 23.58 2.95 -12.57
C GLU A 6 24.66 3.24 -11.52
N GLU A 7 24.74 4.47 -11.04
CA GLU A 7 25.69 4.89 -10.01
C GLU A 7 25.24 4.54 -8.59
N GLY A 8 24.00 4.09 -8.39
CA GLY A 8 23.42 3.84 -7.06
C GLY A 8 23.36 5.10 -6.19
N THR A 9 23.10 6.26 -6.83
CA THR A 9 23.08 7.55 -6.17
C THR A 9 22.04 7.61 -5.05
N VAL A 10 22.48 7.85 -3.82
CA VAL A 10 21.59 8.18 -2.70
C VAL A 10 21.31 9.69 -2.74
N PHE A 11 20.05 10.06 -2.64
CA PHE A 11 19.65 11.46 -2.69
C PHE A 11 19.74 12.10 -1.30
N ASP A 12 20.54 13.15 -1.19
CA ASP A 12 20.74 13.88 0.09
C ASP A 12 19.60 14.85 0.40
N ASP A 13 18.78 15.20 -0.60
CA ASP A 13 17.63 16.06 -0.49
C ASP A 13 16.46 15.53 -1.33
N LYS A 14 15.24 15.97 -1.01
CA LYS A 14 14.07 15.72 -1.86
C LYS A 14 14.33 16.25 -3.28
N THR A 15 14.31 15.37 -4.25
CA THR A 15 14.73 15.69 -5.62
C THR A 15 13.70 15.23 -6.63
N VAL A 16 13.31 16.12 -7.55
CA VAL A 16 12.48 15.75 -8.71
C VAL A 16 13.40 15.35 -9.86
N ILE A 17 13.23 14.13 -10.33
CA ILE A 17 13.94 13.59 -11.50
C ILE A 17 12.95 13.30 -12.62
N THR A 18 13.47 13.01 -13.81
CA THR A 18 12.66 12.59 -14.95
C THR A 18 13.14 11.24 -15.49
N ASP A 19 12.17 10.42 -15.93
CA ASP A 19 12.45 9.21 -16.70
C ASP A 19 12.75 9.50 -18.19
N GLY A 20 12.84 8.45 -19.00
CA GLY A 20 13.09 8.56 -20.45
C GLY A 20 11.99 9.29 -21.21
N GLU A 21 10.76 9.22 -20.73
CA GLU A 21 9.57 9.86 -21.33
C GLU A 21 9.25 11.22 -20.69
N LYS A 22 10.17 11.74 -19.87
CA LYS A 22 10.07 13.03 -19.18
C LYS A 22 9.00 13.07 -18.08
N ASN A 23 8.52 11.93 -17.63
CA ASN A 23 7.66 11.87 -16.46
C ASN A 23 8.45 12.27 -15.22
N LYS A 24 7.83 13.09 -14.36
CA LYS A 24 8.45 13.57 -13.13
C LYS A 24 8.24 12.56 -12.00
N ILE A 25 9.29 12.29 -11.25
CA ILE A 25 9.27 11.44 -10.05
C ILE A 25 9.94 12.20 -8.92
N THR A 26 9.31 12.30 -7.78
CA THR A 26 9.89 12.95 -6.60
C THR A 26 10.54 11.89 -5.70
N ILE A 27 11.87 11.89 -5.64
CA ILE A 27 12.65 10.98 -4.80
C ILE A 27 12.89 11.63 -3.43
N PRO A 28 12.53 10.98 -2.33
CA PRO A 28 12.82 11.51 -0.98
C PRO A 28 14.31 11.40 -0.65
N LYS A 29 14.74 12.24 0.28
CA LYS A 29 16.07 12.15 0.90
C LYS A 29 16.28 10.78 1.55
N GLY A 30 17.48 10.23 1.44
CA GLY A 30 17.85 8.95 2.03
C GLY A 30 17.51 7.72 1.19
N PHE A 31 16.88 7.92 0.03
CA PHE A 31 16.58 6.85 -0.91
C PHE A 31 17.50 6.89 -2.13
N LYS A 32 17.60 5.76 -2.81
CA LYS A 32 18.19 5.62 -4.15
C LYS A 32 17.18 4.96 -5.09
N ILE A 33 17.41 5.02 -6.40
CA ILE A 33 16.66 4.20 -7.36
C ILE A 33 17.17 2.76 -7.23
N ALA A 34 16.25 1.81 -7.02
CA ALA A 34 16.60 0.40 -6.90
C ALA A 34 17.12 -0.15 -8.23
N THR A 35 18.02 -1.12 -8.17
CA THR A 35 18.58 -1.77 -9.37
C THR A 35 17.49 -2.41 -10.24
N GLU A 36 16.46 -2.97 -9.60
CA GLU A 36 15.33 -3.65 -10.25
C GLU A 36 14.24 -2.69 -10.73
N SER A 37 14.39 -1.38 -10.49
CA SER A 37 13.46 -0.37 -10.97
C SER A 37 13.24 -0.47 -12.48
N GLY A 38 12.01 -0.23 -12.94
CA GLY A 38 11.78 0.11 -14.34
C GLY A 38 12.53 1.38 -14.74
N ASP A 39 12.63 1.60 -16.02
CA ASP A 39 13.31 2.79 -16.58
C ASP A 39 12.32 3.94 -16.87
N THR A 40 11.04 3.64 -16.79
CA THR A 40 9.95 4.62 -17.00
C THR A 40 8.85 4.43 -15.97
N VAL A 41 8.04 5.49 -15.78
CA VAL A 41 6.85 5.42 -14.92
C VAL A 41 5.92 4.29 -15.33
N GLN A 42 5.76 4.05 -16.63
CA GLN A 42 4.93 2.93 -17.11
C GLN A 42 5.41 1.56 -16.62
N GLN A 43 6.71 1.37 -16.52
CA GLN A 43 7.31 0.10 -16.10
C GLN A 43 7.35 -0.07 -14.57
N GLY A 44 7.11 0.99 -13.82
CA GLY A 44 7.18 1.03 -12.38
C GLY A 44 8.55 1.46 -11.86
N ILE A 45 8.63 2.66 -11.31
CA ILE A 45 9.84 3.19 -10.68
C ILE A 45 9.92 2.71 -9.25
N VAL A 46 11.03 2.08 -8.89
CA VAL A 46 11.30 1.56 -7.55
C VAL A 46 12.39 2.36 -6.87
N ILE A 47 12.13 2.81 -5.67
CA ILE A 47 13.15 3.35 -4.77
C ILE A 47 13.47 2.37 -3.65
N GLU A 48 14.68 2.47 -3.11
CA GLU A 48 15.16 1.66 -1.99
C GLU A 48 15.68 2.57 -0.89
N ASP A 49 15.21 2.33 0.34
CA ASP A 49 15.69 3.04 1.52
C ASP A 49 17.15 2.68 1.82
N VAL A 50 17.98 3.69 1.92
CA VAL A 50 19.40 3.55 2.32
C VAL A 50 19.65 4.15 3.70
N SER A 51 19.01 5.29 4.00
CA SER A 51 19.24 6.04 5.23
C SER A 51 18.04 6.91 5.68
N ALA A 52 16.89 6.77 5.03
CA ALA A 52 15.67 7.49 5.44
C ALA A 52 15.12 6.95 6.76
N SER A 53 15.23 5.66 7.01
CA SER A 53 15.02 5.05 8.32
C SER A 53 16.35 4.97 9.09
N THR A 54 16.31 5.29 10.38
CA THR A 54 17.43 5.05 11.30
C THR A 54 17.58 3.58 11.69
N ASP A 55 16.54 2.78 11.48
CA ASP A 55 16.54 1.35 11.76
C ASP A 55 17.10 0.53 10.58
N THR A 56 18.25 -0.10 10.79
CA THR A 56 18.92 -0.91 9.76
C THR A 56 18.09 -2.12 9.28
N ALA A 57 17.14 -2.60 10.08
CA ALA A 57 16.24 -3.66 9.67
C ALA A 57 15.18 -3.17 8.66
N VAL A 58 14.85 -1.88 8.68
CA VAL A 58 13.98 -1.22 7.71
C VAL A 58 14.73 -0.84 6.44
N GLN A 59 15.99 -0.38 6.56
CA GLN A 59 16.83 -0.04 5.41
C GLN A 59 16.90 -1.18 4.40
N GLY A 60 16.89 -0.85 3.10
CA GLY A 60 16.72 -1.80 2.00
C GLY A 60 15.26 -2.09 1.65
N SER A 61 14.30 -1.49 2.34
CA SER A 61 12.88 -1.53 1.94
C SER A 61 12.68 -0.87 0.59
N GLN A 62 11.87 -1.49 -0.26
CA GLN A 62 11.60 -1.03 -1.61
C GLN A 62 10.16 -0.55 -1.78
N TYR A 63 9.99 0.55 -2.49
CA TYR A 63 8.70 1.19 -2.71
C TYR A 63 8.53 1.57 -4.17
N VAL A 64 7.32 1.46 -4.68
CA VAL A 64 6.96 1.75 -6.06
C VAL A 64 6.26 3.10 -6.14
N TRP A 65 6.69 3.94 -7.08
CA TRP A 65 6.06 5.22 -7.37
C TRP A 65 4.71 5.04 -8.03
N ILE A 66 3.70 5.68 -7.46
CA ILE A 66 2.36 5.82 -8.04
C ILE A 66 2.17 7.27 -8.43
N PRO A 67 2.11 7.59 -9.73
CA PRO A 67 1.95 8.96 -10.20
C PRO A 67 0.55 9.50 -9.91
N VAL A 68 0.46 10.79 -9.60
CA VAL A 68 -0.79 11.57 -9.58
C VAL A 68 -0.61 12.74 -10.53
N GLY A 69 -1.48 12.86 -11.50
CA GLY A 69 -1.34 13.75 -12.65
C GLY A 69 -1.11 12.97 -13.94
N THR A 70 -0.56 13.64 -14.95
CA THR A 70 -0.35 13.05 -16.28
C THR A 70 1.01 12.36 -16.36
N PHE A 71 1.05 11.13 -16.89
CA PHE A 71 2.28 10.47 -17.30
C PHE A 71 2.21 10.08 -18.78
N THR A 72 3.36 10.09 -19.45
CA THR A 72 3.52 9.65 -20.85
C THR A 72 4.00 8.22 -20.87
N LYS A 73 3.38 7.40 -21.73
CA LYS A 73 3.73 5.98 -21.91
C LYS A 73 5.02 5.81 -22.71
N ASP A 74 5.57 4.62 -22.71
CA ASP A 74 6.83 4.25 -23.39
C ASP A 74 6.78 4.42 -24.92
N ASP A 75 5.61 4.66 -25.50
CA ASP A 75 5.47 5.02 -26.91
C ASP A 75 5.80 6.50 -27.20
N GLY A 76 6.10 7.28 -26.17
CA GLY A 76 6.48 8.70 -26.26
C GLY A 76 5.36 9.65 -26.72
N SER A 77 4.13 9.14 -26.90
CA SER A 77 3.02 9.90 -27.47
C SER A 77 1.71 9.79 -26.72
N THR A 78 1.45 8.64 -26.11
CA THR A 78 0.22 8.41 -25.35
C THR A 78 0.39 8.92 -23.93
N SER A 79 -0.46 9.87 -23.54
CA SER A 79 -0.51 10.36 -22.15
C SER A 79 -1.73 9.84 -21.44
N LYS A 80 -1.57 9.52 -20.15
CA LYS A 80 -2.62 9.05 -19.25
C LYS A 80 -2.67 9.93 -18.02
N GLU A 81 -3.87 10.34 -17.62
CA GLU A 81 -4.11 11.08 -16.41
C GLU A 81 -4.50 10.13 -15.28
N ILE A 82 -3.79 10.18 -14.16
CA ILE A 82 -4.09 9.46 -12.93
C ILE A 82 -4.58 10.48 -11.91
N LYS A 83 -5.85 10.42 -11.58
CA LYS A 83 -6.45 11.23 -10.52
C LYS A 83 -6.39 10.45 -9.21
N LEU A 84 -5.91 11.10 -8.16
CA LEU A 84 -6.01 10.51 -6.82
C LEU A 84 -7.48 10.44 -6.43
N GLY A 85 -7.93 9.27 -5.98
CA GLY A 85 -9.34 9.13 -5.59
C GLY A 85 -9.72 7.72 -5.20
N ARG A 86 -10.94 7.60 -4.71
CA ARG A 86 -11.64 6.33 -4.51
C ARG A 86 -12.43 6.02 -5.77
N TYR A 87 -12.40 4.77 -6.19
CA TYR A 87 -13.02 4.33 -7.43
C TYR A 87 -13.96 3.16 -7.21
N THR A 88 -14.94 3.05 -8.08
CA THR A 88 -15.65 1.79 -8.34
C THR A 88 -15.11 1.18 -9.62
N PHE A 89 -15.06 -0.14 -9.66
CA PHE A 89 -14.52 -0.88 -10.80
C PHE A 89 -15.61 -1.81 -11.35
N SER A 90 -15.79 -1.77 -12.67
CA SER A 90 -16.64 -2.73 -13.36
C SER A 90 -16.12 -4.14 -13.17
N THR A 91 -16.97 -5.07 -12.81
CA THR A 91 -16.63 -6.49 -12.63
C THR A 91 -16.41 -7.23 -13.96
N THR A 92 -16.66 -6.58 -15.09
CA THR A 92 -16.52 -7.18 -16.42
C THR A 92 -15.18 -6.83 -17.07
N ASP A 93 -14.82 -5.56 -17.03
CA ASP A 93 -13.68 -5.01 -17.78
C ASP A 93 -12.79 -4.07 -16.95
N GLY A 94 -13.08 -3.92 -15.66
CA GLY A 94 -12.30 -3.05 -14.77
C GLY A 94 -12.49 -1.56 -15.01
N THR A 95 -13.39 -1.15 -15.90
CA THR A 95 -13.65 0.28 -16.15
C THR A 95 -13.95 1.01 -14.85
N THR A 96 -13.32 2.16 -14.66
CA THR A 96 -13.46 2.97 -13.45
C THR A 96 -14.52 4.05 -13.61
N THR A 97 -15.12 4.45 -12.47
CA THR A 97 -15.86 5.70 -12.38
C THR A 97 -14.89 6.87 -12.19
N GLU A 98 -15.39 8.10 -12.35
CA GLU A 98 -14.62 9.27 -11.91
C GLU A 98 -14.36 9.20 -10.40
N PRO A 99 -13.20 9.66 -9.94
CA PRO A 99 -12.87 9.65 -8.51
C PRO A 99 -13.76 10.60 -7.73
N LEU A 100 -13.99 10.27 -6.47
CA LEU A 100 -14.67 11.15 -5.53
C LEU A 100 -13.85 12.42 -5.25
N GLN A 101 -14.53 13.51 -4.93
CA GLN A 101 -13.90 14.76 -4.53
C GLN A 101 -13.28 14.63 -3.15
N TYR A 102 -12.04 15.05 -2.96
CA TYR A 102 -11.30 14.86 -1.71
C TYR A 102 -12.00 15.47 -0.49
N ALA A 103 -12.49 16.70 -0.62
CA ALA A 103 -13.13 17.40 0.49
C ALA A 103 -14.44 16.76 0.92
N GLU A 104 -15.15 16.15 0.00
CA GLU A 104 -16.41 15.45 0.27
C GLU A 104 -16.14 14.06 0.85
N ASP A 105 -15.06 13.43 0.43
CA ASP A 105 -14.80 12.04 0.71
C ASP A 105 -14.20 11.83 2.10
N TYR A 106 -13.31 12.67 2.57
CA TYR A 106 -12.80 12.51 3.93
C TYR A 106 -13.58 13.30 5.00
N ALA A 107 -14.43 14.23 4.61
CA ALA A 107 -15.25 15.05 5.51
C ALA A 107 -16.71 14.62 5.59
N GLY A 108 -17.18 13.74 4.73
CA GLY A 108 -18.56 13.37 4.61
C GLY A 108 -18.82 11.92 4.26
N GLU A 109 -20.08 11.57 4.16
CA GLU A 109 -20.55 10.28 3.68
C GLU A 109 -20.24 10.16 2.18
N PRO A 110 -19.36 9.29 1.77
CA PRO A 110 -19.05 9.10 0.37
C PRO A 110 -20.21 8.39 -0.35
N VAL A 111 -20.28 8.59 -1.62
CA VAL A 111 -21.39 8.19 -2.47
C VAL A 111 -21.36 6.70 -2.84
N ALA A 112 -22.48 6.11 -3.04
CA ALA A 112 -22.67 4.79 -3.66
C ALA A 112 -22.03 3.61 -2.91
N ILE A 113 -20.97 3.00 -3.42
CA ILE A 113 -20.19 1.93 -2.76
C ILE A 113 -19.80 2.33 -1.36
N ALA A 114 -19.65 3.58 -1.20
CA ALA A 114 -19.04 4.19 -0.10
C ALA A 114 -19.98 4.52 1.05
N SER A 115 -21.27 4.29 0.93
CA SER A 115 -22.18 4.39 2.10
C SER A 115 -21.77 3.46 3.26
N TYR A 116 -20.87 2.52 3.01
CA TYR A 116 -20.35 1.59 4.01
C TYR A 116 -18.86 1.75 4.29
N TYR A 117 -18.14 2.54 3.48
CA TYR A 117 -16.69 2.59 3.50
C TYR A 117 -16.20 4.03 3.56
N THR A 118 -15.74 4.46 4.73
CA THR A 118 -15.10 5.76 4.96
C THR A 118 -13.72 5.53 5.57
N GLU A 119 -12.87 6.56 5.58
CA GLU A 119 -11.66 6.46 6.39
C GLU A 119 -12.03 6.58 7.88
N ALA A 120 -11.37 5.81 8.73
CA ALA A 120 -11.64 5.87 10.15
C ALA A 120 -11.13 7.18 10.75
N THR A 121 -12.00 7.90 11.42
CA THR A 121 -11.70 9.20 12.04
C THR A 121 -11.58 9.13 13.54
N GLU A 122 -12.15 8.10 14.17
CA GLU A 122 -12.23 7.98 15.62
C GLU A 122 -12.01 6.54 16.05
N TYR A 123 -11.61 6.41 17.29
CA TYR A 123 -11.40 5.16 18.00
C TYR A 123 -12.52 4.95 19.02
N ASP A 124 -13.23 3.84 18.93
CA ASP A 124 -14.21 3.42 19.93
C ASP A 124 -13.55 2.54 21.00
N ALA A 125 -13.21 3.16 22.12
CA ALA A 125 -12.61 2.47 23.28
C ALA A 125 -13.59 1.53 24.00
N GLY A 126 -14.89 1.64 23.74
CA GLY A 126 -15.93 0.88 24.46
C GLY A 126 -16.14 -0.55 23.96
N ASN A 127 -15.65 -0.89 22.78
CA ASN A 127 -15.85 -2.19 22.16
C ASN A 127 -14.58 -2.67 21.46
N GLU A 128 -13.90 -3.65 22.01
CA GLU A 128 -12.64 -4.17 21.47
C GLU A 128 -12.74 -4.66 20.02
N SER A 129 -13.87 -5.25 19.63
CA SER A 129 -14.07 -5.68 18.27
C SER A 129 -14.19 -4.53 17.25
N GLN A 130 -14.38 -3.31 17.75
CA GLN A 130 -14.50 -2.09 16.96
C GLN A 130 -13.32 -1.13 17.16
N ARG A 131 -12.37 -1.50 18.03
CA ARG A 131 -11.20 -0.67 18.32
C ARG A 131 -10.36 -0.43 17.07
N LEU A 132 -10.02 0.82 16.86
CA LEU A 132 -9.14 1.29 15.80
C LEU A 132 -7.94 2.04 16.41
N ASP A 133 -7.29 1.44 17.39
CA ASP A 133 -6.13 2.02 18.09
C ASP A 133 -5.06 2.47 17.09
N GLY A 134 -4.46 3.61 17.40
CA GLY A 134 -3.46 4.23 16.54
C GLY A 134 -4.06 5.01 15.36
N ARG A 135 -5.38 5.08 15.25
CA ARG A 135 -6.07 5.75 14.14
C ARG A 135 -6.62 7.13 14.48
N ASN A 136 -6.39 7.63 15.68
CA ASN A 136 -6.85 8.95 16.10
C ASN A 136 -6.42 10.10 15.18
N ALA A 137 -5.35 9.89 14.44
CA ALA A 137 -4.80 10.85 13.49
C ALA A 137 -5.19 10.54 12.03
N THR A 138 -6.04 9.54 11.77
CA THR A 138 -6.29 9.04 10.41
C THR A 138 -6.86 10.10 9.48
N ALA A 139 -7.85 10.88 9.92
CA ALA A 139 -8.39 11.96 9.09
C ALA A 139 -7.33 13.01 8.76
N LYS A 140 -6.50 13.38 9.73
CA LYS A 140 -5.39 14.31 9.53
C LYS A 140 -4.33 13.73 8.62
N ASN A 141 -3.95 12.48 8.83
CA ASN A 141 -2.97 11.79 7.99
C ASN A 141 -3.49 11.66 6.54
N LEU A 142 -4.77 11.37 6.36
CA LEU A 142 -5.39 11.32 5.05
C LEU A 142 -5.36 12.69 4.35
N GLU A 143 -5.69 13.77 5.07
CA GLU A 143 -5.58 15.13 4.51
C GLU A 143 -4.15 15.48 4.13
N GLU A 144 -3.17 15.17 4.98
CA GLU A 144 -1.75 15.34 4.68
C GLU A 144 -1.33 14.52 3.46
N PHE A 145 -1.73 13.26 3.38
CA PHE A 145 -1.50 12.39 2.24
C PHE A 145 -2.06 13.00 0.95
N ILE A 146 -3.34 13.38 0.93
CA ILE A 146 -4.00 13.97 -0.24
C ILE A 146 -3.28 15.24 -0.68
N ASN A 147 -2.93 16.13 0.26
CA ASN A 147 -2.25 17.37 -0.07
C ASN A 147 -0.83 17.15 -0.59
N SER A 148 -0.11 16.20 0.00
CA SER A 148 1.25 15.84 -0.40
C SER A 148 1.29 15.25 -1.83
N THR A 149 0.30 14.45 -2.18
CA THR A 149 0.30 13.67 -3.43
C THR A 149 -0.21 14.41 -4.66
N LYS A 150 -0.78 15.60 -4.50
CA LYS A 150 -1.26 16.44 -5.61
C LYS A 150 -0.20 16.58 -6.71
N PRO A 151 -0.63 16.86 -7.96
CA PRO A 151 0.30 17.22 -9.03
C PRO A 151 1.32 18.28 -8.58
N ILE A 152 2.54 18.20 -9.12
CA ILE A 152 3.61 19.16 -8.78
C ILE A 152 3.18 20.60 -9.09
N GLU A 153 2.43 20.80 -10.15
CA GLU A 153 1.90 22.08 -10.58
C GLU A 153 0.89 22.67 -9.58
N GLU A 154 0.30 21.83 -8.74
CA GLU A 154 -0.65 22.19 -7.69
C GLU A 154 0.02 22.29 -6.29
N GLY A 155 1.35 22.19 -6.25
CA GLY A 155 2.13 22.31 -5.02
C GLY A 155 2.32 20.98 -4.26
N GLY A 156 1.91 19.86 -4.82
CA GLY A 156 2.18 18.53 -4.28
C GLY A 156 3.49 17.93 -4.81
N ASN A 157 3.69 16.65 -4.58
CA ASN A 157 4.86 15.91 -5.03
C ASN A 157 4.64 15.13 -6.34
N GLY A 158 3.43 15.15 -6.90
CA GLY A 158 3.07 14.48 -8.15
C GLY A 158 2.81 12.99 -7.99
N GLY A 159 2.62 12.50 -6.76
CA GLY A 159 2.37 11.11 -6.46
C GLY A 159 2.84 10.69 -5.06
N TYR A 160 2.85 9.40 -4.84
CA TYR A 160 3.22 8.76 -3.57
C TYR A 160 3.88 7.40 -3.85
N TYR A 161 4.28 6.73 -2.80
CA TYR A 161 4.88 5.41 -2.89
C TYR A 161 4.06 4.36 -2.14
N ILE A 162 4.03 3.15 -2.66
CA ILE A 162 3.51 1.98 -1.95
C ILE A 162 4.60 0.93 -1.81
N GLY A 163 4.54 0.12 -0.79
CA GLY A 163 5.46 -1.00 -0.64
C GLY A 163 5.49 -1.86 -1.90
N ARG A 164 6.69 -2.14 -2.43
CA ARG A 164 6.84 -3.08 -3.54
C ARG A 164 6.34 -4.46 -3.18
N TYR A 165 6.53 -4.83 -1.92
CA TYR A 165 6.11 -6.07 -1.31
C TYR A 165 5.13 -5.79 -0.17
N GLU A 166 4.32 -6.76 0.17
CA GLU A 166 3.60 -6.79 1.43
C GLU A 166 4.57 -6.65 2.60
N ALA A 167 4.08 -6.15 3.72
CA ALA A 167 4.93 -5.88 4.87
C ALA A 167 5.55 -7.15 5.44
N SER A 168 6.84 -7.08 5.73
CA SER A 168 7.55 -8.07 6.53
C SER A 168 7.95 -7.49 7.89
N TYR A 169 8.10 -8.35 8.89
CA TYR A 169 8.60 -7.95 10.19
C TYR A 169 10.04 -7.46 10.08
N ALA A 170 10.32 -6.28 10.59
CA ALA A 170 11.68 -5.71 10.61
C ALA A 170 12.28 -5.76 12.01
N SER A 171 11.66 -5.09 12.98
CA SER A 171 12.19 -4.94 14.33
C SER A 171 11.09 -4.68 15.37
N GLY A 172 11.49 -4.67 16.64
CA GLY A 172 10.62 -4.46 17.78
C GLY A 172 10.29 -5.76 18.52
N ALA A 173 9.56 -5.66 19.62
CA ALA A 173 9.14 -6.83 20.38
C ALA A 173 7.67 -7.14 20.08
N THR A 174 7.40 -8.33 19.60
CA THR A 174 6.05 -8.87 19.45
C THR A 174 5.82 -9.88 20.53
N SER A 175 5.10 -9.55 21.60
CA SER A 175 4.87 -10.49 22.68
C SER A 175 3.46 -11.06 22.71
N THR A 176 2.49 -10.33 22.16
CA THR A 176 1.07 -10.73 22.18
C THR A 176 0.28 -10.13 21.02
N SER A 177 -1.02 -10.45 20.97
CA SER A 177 -1.95 -9.90 19.98
C SER A 177 -2.49 -8.50 20.33
N GLU A 178 -2.04 -7.89 21.42
CA GLU A 178 -2.56 -6.59 21.84
C GLU A 178 -1.83 -5.41 21.17
N VAL A 179 -2.59 -4.38 20.80
CA VAL A 179 -2.08 -3.21 20.08
C VAL A 179 -0.96 -2.48 20.83
N GLY A 180 -1.01 -2.47 22.16
CA GLY A 180 0.02 -1.85 22.99
C GLY A 180 1.41 -2.47 22.83
N ASP A 181 1.47 -3.74 22.46
CA ASP A 181 2.72 -4.48 22.29
C ASP A 181 3.45 -4.16 20.98
N TYR A 182 2.78 -3.49 20.06
CA TYR A 182 3.36 -3.07 18.77
C TYR A 182 3.88 -1.62 18.76
N ALA A 183 3.94 -0.97 19.92
CA ALA A 183 4.30 0.44 20.04
C ALA A 183 5.68 0.79 19.45
N ASN A 184 6.62 -0.16 19.46
CA ASN A 184 7.99 0.01 18.95
C ASN A 184 8.29 -0.89 17.75
N CYS A 185 7.29 -1.55 17.20
CA CYS A 185 7.50 -2.44 16.06
C CYS A 185 7.57 -1.65 14.76
N LYS A 186 8.43 -2.10 13.86
CA LYS A 186 8.61 -1.55 12.51
C LYS A 186 8.51 -2.66 11.47
N ALA A 187 7.94 -2.31 10.32
CA ALA A 187 7.83 -3.19 9.17
C ALA A 187 8.87 -2.84 8.11
N ALA A 188 9.09 -3.74 7.17
CA ALA A 188 9.87 -3.50 5.98
C ALA A 188 9.09 -3.94 4.73
N SER A 189 9.30 -3.26 3.61
CA SER A 189 8.85 -3.71 2.30
C SER A 189 9.99 -4.43 1.59
N LYS A 190 10.19 -5.69 1.95
CA LYS A 190 11.27 -6.55 1.44
C LYS A 190 10.71 -7.92 1.05
N VAL A 191 11.47 -8.64 0.24
CA VAL A 191 11.19 -10.05 -0.01
C VAL A 191 11.18 -10.81 1.32
N SER A 192 10.05 -11.43 1.64
CA SER A 192 9.93 -12.29 2.82
C SER A 192 10.59 -13.65 2.55
N THR A 193 11.24 -14.20 3.56
CA THR A 193 11.92 -15.50 3.49
C THR A 193 11.08 -16.62 4.09
N SER A 194 10.08 -16.26 4.87
CA SER A 194 9.16 -17.15 5.56
C SER A 194 7.86 -16.42 5.89
N PHE A 195 6.88 -17.15 6.37
CA PHE A 195 5.67 -16.58 6.95
C PHE A 195 5.38 -17.21 8.31
N SER A 196 4.50 -16.61 9.11
CA SER A 196 4.10 -17.20 10.39
C SER A 196 2.93 -18.16 10.18
N ASP A 197 3.10 -19.40 10.60
CA ASP A 197 2.13 -20.49 10.38
C ASP A 197 1.00 -20.57 11.43
N SER A 198 1.21 -20.12 12.65
CA SER A 198 0.17 -20.14 13.68
C SER A 198 0.54 -19.49 15.00
N SER A 199 1.80 -19.16 15.19
CA SER A 199 2.33 -18.84 16.52
C SER A 199 2.59 -17.36 16.76
N MET A 200 2.30 -16.50 15.76
CA MET A 200 2.65 -15.07 15.80
C MET A 200 4.12 -14.84 16.19
N SER A 201 4.99 -15.79 15.82
CA SER A 201 6.43 -15.70 16.04
C SER A 201 7.08 -15.07 14.80
N TYR A 202 7.54 -13.86 14.94
CA TYR A 202 8.17 -13.15 13.84
C TYR A 202 9.67 -13.04 14.04
N ASN A 203 10.40 -13.38 12.99
CA ASN A 203 11.81 -13.07 12.83
C ASN A 203 11.96 -12.03 11.71
N ALA A 204 13.04 -11.30 11.72
CA ALA A 204 13.30 -10.33 10.66
C ALA A 204 13.22 -11.00 9.28
N GLY A 205 12.43 -10.40 8.37
CA GLY A 205 12.17 -10.94 7.05
C GLY A 205 11.01 -11.96 6.97
N THR A 206 10.27 -12.19 8.05
CA THR A 206 9.01 -12.96 8.00
C THR A 206 7.90 -12.08 7.45
N LEU A 207 7.09 -12.58 6.51
CA LEU A 207 5.86 -11.93 6.07
C LEU A 207 4.98 -11.66 7.31
N TRP A 208 4.48 -10.44 7.43
CA TRP A 208 3.69 -10.06 8.60
C TRP A 208 2.20 -10.34 8.39
N ASN A 209 1.85 -11.57 8.52
CA ASN A 209 0.48 -12.05 8.65
C ASN A 209 0.08 -12.17 10.14
N TRP A 210 -1.09 -12.67 10.46
CA TRP A 210 -1.59 -12.80 11.84
C TRP A 210 -1.59 -11.47 12.62
N ILE A 211 -1.77 -10.36 11.95
CA ILE A 211 -1.82 -9.03 12.54
C ILE A 211 -3.23 -8.45 12.45
N THR A 212 -3.69 -7.78 13.50
CA THR A 212 -4.95 -7.04 13.47
C THR A 212 -4.78 -5.71 12.73
N GLN A 213 -5.86 -5.18 12.18
CA GLN A 213 -5.81 -3.90 11.48
C GLN A 213 -5.30 -2.74 12.36
N PRO A 214 -5.72 -2.58 13.65
CA PRO A 214 -5.17 -1.53 14.50
C PRO A 214 -3.68 -1.68 14.76
N ALA A 215 -3.19 -2.91 14.93
CA ALA A 215 -1.77 -3.18 15.10
C ALA A 215 -0.98 -2.87 13.79
N ALA A 216 -1.50 -3.28 12.65
CA ALA A 216 -0.91 -2.98 11.34
C ALA A 216 -0.79 -1.46 11.11
N SER A 217 -1.84 -0.70 11.45
CA SER A 217 -1.83 0.76 11.38
C SER A 217 -0.74 1.37 12.27
N LYS A 218 -0.63 0.89 13.51
CA LYS A 218 0.39 1.38 14.45
C LYS A 218 1.80 1.09 13.94
N VAL A 219 2.06 -0.11 13.49
CA VAL A 219 3.36 -0.52 12.93
C VAL A 219 3.70 0.30 11.67
N ALA A 220 2.73 0.50 10.79
CA ALA A 220 2.94 1.26 9.57
C ALA A 220 3.38 2.70 9.86
N ILE A 221 2.71 3.37 10.80
CA ILE A 221 3.08 4.73 11.24
C ILE A 221 4.48 4.75 11.86
N ASN A 222 4.79 3.82 12.76
CA ASN A 222 6.07 3.78 13.46
C ASN A 222 7.27 3.55 12.54
N THR A 223 7.07 2.92 11.38
CA THR A 223 8.17 2.50 10.51
C THR A 223 9.08 3.65 10.10
N TYR A 224 8.51 4.83 9.82
CA TYR A 224 9.25 6.04 9.49
C TYR A 224 8.90 7.24 10.39
N GLU A 225 8.43 6.99 11.62
CA GLU A 225 8.04 8.05 12.56
C GLU A 225 9.17 9.06 12.83
N GLU A 226 10.41 8.59 12.84
CA GLU A 226 11.60 9.43 13.09
C GLU A 226 12.21 10.02 11.81
N SER A 227 11.64 9.75 10.63
CA SER A 227 12.16 10.28 9.37
C SER A 227 11.77 11.73 9.18
N ASP A 228 12.73 12.54 8.71
CA ASP A 228 12.52 13.92 8.30
C ASP A 228 12.14 14.06 6.81
N SER A 229 12.12 12.97 6.07
CA SER A 229 11.99 12.96 4.61
C SER A 229 10.69 12.33 4.10
N VAL A 230 10.13 11.38 4.82
CA VAL A 230 8.89 10.69 4.47
C VAL A 230 8.05 10.43 5.70
N LYS A 231 6.74 10.31 5.49
CA LYS A 231 5.81 9.71 6.42
C LYS A 231 5.37 8.36 5.89
N SER A 232 5.18 7.40 6.77
CA SER A 232 4.57 6.11 6.45
C SER A 232 3.23 5.94 7.14
N ASP A 233 2.34 5.25 6.47
CA ASP A 233 1.05 4.84 7.03
C ASP A 233 0.63 3.49 6.41
N LEU A 234 -0.40 2.91 6.98
CA LEU A 234 -1.14 1.84 6.34
C LEU A 234 -1.76 2.37 5.04
N MET A 235 -1.87 1.55 4.01
CA MET A 235 -2.55 1.94 2.78
C MET A 235 -3.95 2.48 3.10
N ASN A 236 -4.31 3.62 2.55
CA ASN A 236 -5.68 4.14 2.59
C ASN A 236 -6.45 3.79 1.31
N SER A 237 -7.75 4.03 1.28
CA SER A 237 -8.59 3.70 0.12
C SER A 237 -8.20 4.45 -1.15
N TYR A 238 -7.73 5.70 -1.03
CA TYR A 238 -7.25 6.48 -2.19
C TYR A 238 -5.98 5.88 -2.77
N ALA A 239 -5.03 5.54 -1.90
CA ALA A 239 -3.78 4.93 -2.33
C ALA A 239 -4.01 3.58 -3.02
N TRP A 240 -4.92 2.76 -2.48
CA TRP A 240 -5.24 1.47 -3.06
C TRP A 240 -5.90 1.59 -4.44
N ASP A 241 -6.99 2.35 -4.51
CA ASP A 241 -7.77 2.47 -5.75
C ASP A 241 -6.98 3.19 -6.85
N THR A 242 -6.23 4.24 -6.50
CA THR A 242 -5.37 4.94 -7.46
C THR A 242 -4.24 4.05 -7.99
N ALA A 243 -3.67 3.17 -7.16
CA ALA A 243 -2.68 2.20 -7.61
C ALA A 243 -3.27 1.22 -8.64
N ILE A 244 -4.51 0.74 -8.43
CA ILE A 244 -5.20 -0.09 -9.43
C ILE A 244 -5.39 0.68 -10.75
N VAL A 245 -5.86 1.93 -10.67
CA VAL A 245 -6.06 2.76 -11.87
C VAL A 245 -4.74 2.94 -12.61
N TYR A 246 -3.66 3.27 -11.89
CA TYR A 246 -2.33 3.37 -12.50
C TYR A 246 -1.91 2.07 -13.20
N ILE A 247 -2.05 0.92 -12.56
CA ILE A 247 -1.70 -0.37 -13.14
C ILE A 247 -2.52 -0.64 -14.41
N GLN A 248 -3.82 -0.34 -14.40
CA GLN A 248 -4.68 -0.53 -15.56
C GLN A 248 -4.28 0.36 -16.75
N GLU A 249 -3.95 1.60 -16.47
CA GLU A 249 -3.52 2.55 -17.51
C GLU A 249 -2.09 2.26 -18.00
N ALA A 250 -1.20 1.83 -17.13
CA ALA A 250 0.20 1.57 -17.48
C ALA A 250 0.39 0.24 -18.21
N SER A 251 -0.22 -0.84 -17.75
CA SER A 251 0.19 -2.20 -18.17
C SER A 251 -0.96 -3.17 -18.36
N THR A 252 -1.78 -3.42 -17.34
CA THR A 252 -2.70 -4.56 -17.29
C THR A 252 -4.15 -4.08 -17.21
N PRO A 253 -4.83 -3.88 -18.34
CA PRO A 253 -6.25 -3.58 -18.35
C PRO A 253 -7.03 -4.60 -17.54
N ASN A 254 -8.08 -4.15 -16.83
CA ASN A 254 -8.89 -5.01 -15.98
C ASN A 254 -8.17 -5.61 -14.74
N TYR A 255 -7.06 -5.02 -14.29
CA TYR A 255 -6.35 -5.48 -13.10
C TYR A 255 -7.21 -5.45 -11.83
N ALA A 256 -8.20 -4.57 -11.77
CA ALA A 256 -9.19 -4.55 -10.69
C ALA A 256 -9.85 -5.91 -10.43
N ASN A 257 -10.06 -6.69 -11.50
CA ASN A 257 -10.66 -8.03 -11.43
C ASN A 257 -9.62 -9.17 -11.46
N ALA A 258 -8.34 -8.84 -11.38
CA ALA A 258 -7.30 -9.85 -11.29
C ALA A 258 -7.48 -10.66 -10.01
N THR A 259 -7.49 -11.99 -10.18
CA THR A 259 -7.48 -12.95 -9.09
C THR A 259 -6.31 -13.88 -9.30
N SER A 260 -5.54 -14.11 -8.28
CA SER A 260 -4.46 -15.07 -8.33
C SER A 260 -4.53 -15.94 -7.08
N LYS A 261 -4.41 -17.25 -7.26
CA LYS A 261 -4.20 -18.19 -6.15
C LYS A 261 -2.71 -18.35 -5.85
N HIS A 262 -2.00 -17.27 -5.96
CA HIS A 262 -0.58 -17.32 -5.70
C HIS A 262 -0.34 -17.57 -4.21
N ASN A 263 0.09 -18.78 -3.91
CA ASN A 263 0.44 -19.23 -2.57
C ASN A 263 1.94 -19.06 -2.33
N SER A 264 2.46 -17.91 -2.63
CA SER A 264 3.83 -17.59 -2.29
C SER A 264 3.86 -16.88 -0.96
N LEU A 265 3.95 -17.63 0.08
CA LEU A 265 4.18 -17.16 1.44
C LEU A 265 5.44 -16.27 1.59
N SER A 266 6.11 -16.00 0.50
CA SER A 266 7.35 -15.24 0.46
C SER A 266 7.21 -13.84 -0.16
N ASN A 267 5.99 -13.35 -0.42
CA ASN A 267 5.69 -12.06 -1.08
C ASN A 267 6.67 -11.67 -2.21
N THR A 268 7.11 -12.63 -2.99
CA THR A 268 8.15 -12.43 -4.02
C THR A 268 7.57 -12.35 -5.42
N GLY A 269 6.25 -12.39 -5.57
CA GLY A 269 5.64 -12.66 -6.88
C GLY A 269 6.18 -13.95 -7.49
N LYS A 270 6.78 -14.85 -6.69
CA LYS A 270 7.27 -16.14 -7.16
C LYS A 270 6.09 -17.01 -7.56
N LEU A 271 6.28 -17.67 -8.66
CA LEU A 271 5.40 -18.68 -9.17
C LEU A 271 5.16 -19.76 -8.13
N ASP A 272 3.90 -20.14 -7.90
CA ASP A 272 3.57 -21.41 -7.30
C ASP A 272 4.25 -22.51 -8.13
N PRO A 273 5.08 -23.38 -7.54
CA PRO A 273 5.71 -24.45 -8.27
C PRO A 273 4.69 -25.37 -8.97
N ASP A 274 3.47 -25.45 -8.44
CA ASP A 274 2.38 -26.24 -9.03
C ASP A 274 1.58 -25.47 -10.10
N VAL A 275 1.71 -24.14 -10.16
CA VAL A 275 1.05 -23.27 -11.17
C VAL A 275 2.02 -22.18 -11.66
N PRO A 276 3.05 -22.57 -12.41
CA PRO A 276 4.17 -21.68 -12.75
C PRO A 276 3.84 -20.49 -13.65
N THR A 277 2.59 -20.30 -14.04
CA THR A 277 2.14 -19.20 -14.90
C THR A 277 1.51 -18.03 -14.16
N LEU A 278 1.35 -18.12 -12.84
CA LEU A 278 0.65 -17.11 -12.04
C LEU A 278 1.65 -16.27 -11.22
N LYS A 279 2.33 -15.37 -11.89
CA LYS A 279 3.11 -14.33 -11.22
C LYS A 279 2.24 -13.09 -11.04
N ASP A 280 2.08 -12.63 -9.81
CA ASP A 280 1.42 -11.36 -9.51
C ASP A 280 2.45 -10.26 -9.23
N GLU A 281 3.22 -9.92 -10.26
CA GLU A 281 4.04 -8.70 -10.27
C GLU A 281 3.63 -7.84 -11.47
N VAL A 282 3.08 -6.67 -11.21
CA VAL A 282 2.67 -5.72 -12.24
C VAL A 282 3.25 -4.34 -11.89
N CYS A 283 3.86 -3.66 -12.86
CA CYS A 283 4.52 -2.37 -12.64
C CYS A 283 5.45 -2.38 -11.40
N LYS A 284 6.17 -3.48 -11.19
CA LYS A 284 7.05 -3.74 -10.04
C LYS A 284 6.36 -3.86 -8.67
N ILE A 285 5.04 -3.87 -8.63
CA ILE A 285 4.25 -4.12 -7.43
C ILE A 285 3.93 -5.61 -7.38
N ASN A 286 4.18 -6.25 -6.24
CA ASN A 286 3.93 -7.67 -6.05
C ASN A 286 2.66 -7.90 -5.22
N ASP A 287 1.91 -8.93 -5.59
CA ASP A 287 0.91 -9.62 -4.75
C ASP A 287 -0.34 -8.81 -4.32
N MET A 288 -0.73 -7.73 -5.05
CA MET A 288 -2.00 -7.04 -4.74
C MET A 288 -3.25 -7.88 -5.03
N ALA A 289 -3.17 -8.88 -5.92
CA ALA A 289 -4.28 -9.76 -6.27
C ALA A 289 -4.18 -11.14 -5.61
N SER A 290 -3.18 -11.38 -4.75
CA SER A 290 -2.85 -12.70 -4.24
C SER A 290 -2.15 -12.65 -2.89
N ASN A 291 -1.59 -13.78 -2.44
CA ASN A 291 -0.80 -13.98 -1.23
C ASN A 291 -1.58 -13.69 0.04
N VAL A 292 -1.50 -12.49 0.63
CA VAL A 292 -2.33 -12.12 1.77
C VAL A 292 -3.21 -10.92 1.45
N ARG A 293 -4.43 -10.94 1.94
CA ARG A 293 -5.30 -9.76 1.92
C ARG A 293 -4.72 -8.72 2.85
N GLU A 294 -4.78 -7.46 2.43
CA GLU A 294 -4.08 -6.39 3.10
C GLU A 294 -5.02 -5.46 3.85
N TRP A 295 -4.80 -5.31 5.15
CA TRP A 295 -5.48 -4.31 5.95
C TRP A 295 -5.22 -2.90 5.40
N THR A 296 -6.25 -2.08 5.42
CA THR A 296 -6.17 -0.67 5.05
C THR A 296 -6.75 0.22 6.14
N THR A 297 -6.57 1.54 5.99
CA THR A 297 -7.22 2.53 6.87
C THR A 297 -8.69 2.73 6.52
N GLU A 298 -9.19 2.12 5.47
CA GLU A 298 -10.59 2.20 5.08
C GLU A 298 -11.49 1.64 6.19
N HIS A 299 -12.57 2.36 6.49
CA HIS A 299 -13.52 2.01 7.53
C HIS A 299 -14.85 1.63 6.94
N SER A 300 -15.54 0.67 7.57
CA SER A 300 -16.89 0.27 7.22
C SER A 300 -17.84 0.55 8.37
N SER A 301 -18.98 1.17 8.09
CA SER A 301 -20.12 1.29 9.02
C SER A 301 -21.06 0.10 8.99
N ARG A 302 -20.78 -0.91 8.18
CA ARG A 302 -21.62 -2.10 8.04
C ARG A 302 -21.58 -2.97 9.29
N THR A 303 -22.73 -3.57 9.62
CA THR A 303 -22.87 -4.57 10.66
C THR A 303 -23.16 -5.94 10.05
N ILE A 304 -22.52 -6.97 10.56
CA ILE A 304 -22.80 -8.37 10.22
C ILE A 304 -23.29 -9.05 11.49
N SER A 305 -24.47 -9.67 11.42
CA SER A 305 -25.08 -10.36 12.57
C SER A 305 -25.13 -9.49 13.84
N SER A 306 -25.49 -8.23 13.69
CA SER A 306 -25.56 -7.23 14.77
C SER A 306 -24.21 -6.75 15.33
N ASN A 307 -23.09 -7.19 14.77
CA ASN A 307 -21.77 -6.72 15.15
C ASN A 307 -21.20 -5.80 14.06
N ALA A 308 -20.59 -4.68 14.46
CA ALA A 308 -19.91 -3.81 13.55
C ALA A 308 -18.65 -4.48 12.99
N THR A 309 -18.40 -4.29 11.69
CA THR A 309 -17.19 -4.77 11.01
C THR A 309 -16.43 -3.57 10.46
N PRO A 310 -15.71 -2.84 11.33
CA PRO A 310 -15.16 -1.54 10.97
C PRO A 310 -13.94 -1.61 10.08
N CYS A 311 -13.24 -2.73 10.04
CA CYS A 311 -11.98 -2.86 9.31
C CYS A 311 -12.21 -3.38 7.89
N VAL A 312 -11.40 -2.88 6.96
CA VAL A 312 -11.47 -3.29 5.56
C VAL A 312 -10.12 -3.83 5.10
N GLY A 313 -10.13 -5.09 4.69
CA GLY A 313 -9.03 -5.72 3.97
C GLY A 313 -9.25 -5.59 2.46
N ARG A 314 -8.17 -5.32 1.71
CA ARG A 314 -8.20 -5.15 0.26
C ARG A 314 -7.41 -6.25 -0.43
N GLY A 315 -7.73 -6.44 -1.71
CA GLY A 315 -7.01 -7.40 -2.56
C GLY A 315 -7.49 -8.82 -2.47
N GLY A 316 -6.78 -9.70 -3.17
CA GLY A 316 -6.95 -11.13 -3.10
C GLY A 316 -6.15 -11.77 -1.97
N ASP A 317 -6.36 -13.07 -1.78
CA ASP A 317 -5.52 -13.87 -0.90
C ASP A 317 -5.38 -15.30 -1.44
N TYR A 318 -4.41 -16.04 -0.93
CA TYR A 318 -4.12 -17.39 -1.40
C TYR A 318 -5.22 -18.41 -1.03
N TYR A 319 -6.03 -18.10 -0.04
CA TYR A 319 -7.04 -19.02 0.49
C TYR A 319 -8.37 -18.93 -0.27
N TYR A 320 -8.83 -17.71 -0.59
CA TYR A 320 -10.11 -17.46 -1.24
C TYR A 320 -9.94 -17.04 -2.70
N SER A 321 -10.18 -17.96 -3.63
CA SER A 321 -10.06 -17.73 -5.07
C SER A 321 -11.07 -16.75 -5.69
N LEU A 322 -11.98 -16.21 -4.90
CA LEU A 322 -13.05 -15.32 -5.37
C LEU A 322 -12.73 -13.83 -5.16
N TYR A 323 -11.68 -13.53 -4.43
CA TYR A 323 -11.30 -12.14 -4.15
C TYR A 323 -10.33 -11.63 -5.21
N CYS A 324 -10.63 -10.45 -5.74
CA CYS A 324 -9.83 -9.76 -6.73
C CYS A 324 -9.16 -8.52 -6.12
N THR A 325 -8.27 -7.89 -6.87
CA THR A 325 -7.52 -6.71 -6.41
C THR A 325 -8.42 -5.60 -5.88
N ALA A 326 -9.59 -5.37 -6.51
CA ALA A 326 -10.54 -4.35 -6.06
C ALA A 326 -11.42 -4.78 -4.89
N THR A 327 -11.34 -6.01 -4.42
CA THR A 327 -12.20 -6.50 -3.33
C THR A 327 -12.03 -5.66 -2.06
N ARG A 328 -13.16 -5.37 -1.41
CA ARG A 328 -13.27 -4.83 -0.07
C ARG A 328 -13.88 -5.90 0.82
N ASN A 329 -13.09 -6.44 1.71
CA ASN A 329 -13.54 -7.46 2.66
C ASN A 329 -13.59 -6.89 4.07
N LEU A 330 -14.73 -7.12 4.72
CA LEU A 330 -15.02 -6.59 6.05
C LEU A 330 -14.49 -7.50 7.14
N GLY A 331 -13.92 -6.93 8.17
CA GLY A 331 -13.42 -7.63 9.34
C GLY A 331 -13.63 -6.88 10.64
N TYR A 332 -13.51 -7.60 11.73
CA TYR A 332 -13.46 -7.02 13.07
C TYR A 332 -12.08 -6.44 13.35
N ALA A 333 -12.00 -5.48 14.26
CA ALA A 333 -10.72 -4.93 14.71
C ALA A 333 -9.81 -5.97 15.39
N THR A 334 -10.39 -7.10 15.81
CA THR A 334 -9.69 -8.22 16.43
C THR A 334 -9.34 -9.35 15.46
N ASP A 335 -9.75 -9.23 14.19
CA ASP A 335 -9.46 -10.29 13.22
C ASP A 335 -7.97 -10.32 12.86
N SER A 336 -7.45 -11.52 12.90
CA SER A 336 -6.11 -11.84 12.41
C SER A 336 -6.09 -13.26 11.86
N SER A 337 -5.35 -13.51 10.80
CA SER A 337 -5.22 -14.85 10.21
C SER A 337 -3.96 -14.96 9.37
N ASP A 338 -3.68 -16.17 8.92
CA ASP A 338 -2.56 -16.47 8.03
C ASP A 338 -2.66 -15.79 6.65
N TYR A 339 -3.87 -15.47 6.20
CA TYR A 339 -4.15 -14.78 4.93
C TYR A 339 -4.44 -13.28 5.09
N LEU A 340 -4.18 -12.70 6.25
CA LEU A 340 -4.34 -11.26 6.53
C LEU A 340 -2.99 -10.64 6.89
N GLY A 341 -2.55 -9.71 6.08
CA GLY A 341 -1.34 -8.92 6.24
C GLY A 341 -1.61 -7.44 6.00
N PHE A 342 -0.60 -6.71 5.56
CA PHE A 342 -0.73 -5.30 5.21
C PHE A 342 0.40 -4.82 4.29
N ARG A 343 0.27 -3.62 3.77
CA ARG A 343 1.27 -2.93 2.97
C ARG A 343 1.46 -1.51 3.45
N LEU A 344 2.68 -1.00 3.38
CA LEU A 344 3.01 0.38 3.70
C LEU A 344 2.70 1.31 2.53
N SER A 345 2.27 2.53 2.82
CA SER A 345 2.34 3.67 1.92
C SER A 345 3.33 4.70 2.45
N LEU A 346 4.04 5.39 1.55
CA LEU A 346 4.90 6.53 1.89
C LEU A 346 4.45 7.78 1.15
N TYR A 347 4.54 8.92 1.84
CA TYR A 347 4.31 10.24 1.24
C TYR A 347 5.27 11.26 1.84
N LEU A 348 5.45 12.41 1.16
CA LEU A 348 6.47 13.41 1.48
C LEU A 348 5.87 14.68 2.08
#